data_285c35b5c13392337f6ec97fe88dd9b3
#
_entry.id   285c35b5c13392337f6ec97fe88dd9b3
#
_cell.length_a   1.000
_cell.length_b   1.000
_cell.length_c   1.000
_cell.angle_alpha   90.00
_cell.angle_beta   90.00
_cell.angle_gamma   90.00
#
_symmetry.space_group_name_H-M   'P 1'
#
loop_
_entity.id
_entity.type
_entity.pdbx_description
1 polymer ?
#
loop_
_entity_poly.entity_id
_entity_poly.type
_entity_poly.pdbx_seq_one_letter_code
_entity_poly.pdbx_strand_id
1 'polypeptide(L)'
;MTRLLALVSVLMLSSFSYADHHALALEARQSTSELEMTSITVGDDFTVINAETLFEIYGRAYMTFTLSYNAEGNGGTYTFEGRAYLDEETAASGSGAGVWNRDGTKISMHQLVNVLGGTINLDIITIDPLNRTGTHDVYAVK
;
A
#
# COMPACT_ATOMS: atom_id res chain seq x y z
N MET A 1 77.21 -17.75 8.35
CA MET A 1 76.55 -16.48 7.99
C MET A 1 75.16 -16.79 7.49
N THR A 2 74.19 -16.76 8.37
CA THR A 2 72.82 -17.15 8.10
C THR A 2 71.95 -15.87 8.00
N ARG A 3 71.43 -15.55 6.81
CA ARG A 3 70.60 -14.40 6.62
C ARG A 3 69.15 -14.79 6.92
N LEU A 4 68.58 -14.24 7.96
CA LEU A 4 67.19 -14.35 8.35
C LEU A 4 66.34 -13.42 7.47
N LEU A 5 65.50 -13.98 6.62
CA LEU A 5 64.48 -13.22 5.86
C LEU A 5 63.23 -13.11 6.71
N ALA A 6 62.95 -11.89 7.18
CA ALA A 6 61.69 -11.58 7.86
C ALA A 6 60.58 -11.36 6.80
N LEU A 7 59.61 -12.25 6.77
CA LEU A 7 58.40 -12.15 5.94
C LEU A 7 57.37 -11.29 6.68
N VAL A 8 57.20 -10.04 6.27
CA VAL A 8 56.15 -9.17 6.79
C VAL A 8 54.86 -9.49 6.07
N SER A 9 53.95 -10.21 6.73
CA SER A 9 52.59 -10.44 6.26
C SER A 9 51.75 -9.20 6.56
N VAL A 10 51.43 -8.43 5.53
CA VAL A 10 50.43 -7.34 5.63
C VAL A 10 49.03 -7.98 5.58
N LEU A 11 48.40 -8.08 6.77
CA LEU A 11 46.97 -8.39 6.84
C LEU A 11 46.17 -7.20 6.32
N MET A 12 45.65 -7.30 5.10
CA MET A 12 44.60 -6.42 4.59
C MET A 12 43.30 -6.74 5.36
N LEU A 13 42.99 -5.98 6.36
CA LEU A 13 41.64 -5.94 6.95
C LEU A 13 40.72 -5.25 5.92
N SER A 14 40.07 -6.04 5.09
CA SER A 14 38.89 -5.55 4.32
C SER A 14 37.78 -5.25 5.33
N SER A 15 37.58 -3.97 5.63
CA SER A 15 36.39 -3.49 6.32
C SER A 15 35.20 -3.74 5.39
N PHE A 16 34.45 -4.80 5.65
CA PHE A 16 33.11 -4.96 5.06
C PHE A 16 32.25 -3.85 5.63
N SER A 17 32.08 -2.78 4.87
CA SER A 17 31.00 -1.82 5.11
C SER A 17 29.69 -2.57 4.88
N TYR A 18 29.04 -2.96 5.96
CA TYR A 18 27.63 -3.32 5.91
C TYR A 18 26.89 -2.05 5.54
N ALA A 19 26.44 -1.94 4.30
CA ALA A 19 25.46 -0.95 3.95
C ALA A 19 24.22 -1.26 4.80
N ASP A 20 23.88 -0.36 5.70
CA ASP A 20 22.68 -0.44 6.50
C ASP A 20 21.51 -0.25 5.53
N HIS A 21 20.99 -1.36 5.00
CA HIS A 21 19.80 -1.36 4.17
C HIS A 21 18.65 -1.04 5.12
N HIS A 22 18.17 0.19 5.10
CA HIS A 22 16.92 0.55 5.73
C HIS A 22 15.80 -0.25 5.03
N ALA A 23 15.53 -1.44 5.56
CA ALA A 23 14.38 -2.21 5.09
C ALA A 23 13.12 -1.45 5.49
N LEU A 24 12.20 -1.25 4.53
CA LEU A 24 10.89 -0.72 4.83
C LEU A 24 10.19 -1.67 5.81
N ALA A 25 9.93 -1.19 7.01
CA ALA A 25 9.20 -1.94 8.03
C ALA A 25 7.71 -1.62 7.91
N LEU A 26 6.91 -2.66 7.71
CA LEU A 26 5.45 -2.57 7.68
C LEU A 26 4.89 -3.17 8.96
N GLU A 27 4.00 -2.45 9.61
CA GLU A 27 3.30 -2.89 10.80
C GLU A 27 1.80 -2.76 10.56
N ALA A 28 1.06 -3.89 10.67
CA ALA A 28 -0.38 -3.86 10.54
C ALA A 28 -0.99 -2.92 11.60
N ARG A 29 -1.82 -1.98 11.16
CA ARG A 29 -2.50 -1.04 12.07
C ARG A 29 -3.73 -1.64 12.69
N GLN A 30 -4.33 -2.60 12.02
CA GLN A 30 -5.57 -3.26 12.41
C GLN A 30 -5.69 -4.61 11.71
N SER A 31 -6.71 -5.37 12.06
CA SER A 31 -7.10 -6.59 11.34
C SER A 31 -7.55 -6.25 9.91
N THR A 32 -7.45 -7.22 8.99
CA THR A 32 -8.03 -7.11 7.65
C THR A 32 -9.50 -6.74 7.74
N SER A 33 -9.90 -5.70 7.02
CA SER A 33 -11.30 -5.25 6.96
C SER A 33 -11.98 -5.80 5.73
N GLU A 34 -13.22 -6.28 5.88
CA GLU A 34 -14.10 -6.61 4.77
C GLU A 34 -14.55 -5.33 4.07
N LEU A 35 -14.56 -5.35 2.72
CA LEU A 35 -14.94 -4.23 1.89
C LEU A 35 -16.15 -4.62 1.04
N GLU A 36 -17.12 -3.71 0.96
CA GLU A 36 -18.27 -3.83 0.07
C GLU A 36 -18.20 -2.79 -1.04
N MET A 37 -18.26 -3.23 -2.29
CA MET A 37 -18.34 -2.34 -3.44
C MET A 37 -19.77 -1.83 -3.60
N THR A 38 -19.98 -0.54 -3.40
CA THR A 38 -21.31 0.08 -3.46
C THR A 38 -21.72 0.45 -4.88
N SER A 39 -20.76 0.86 -5.72
CA SER A 39 -20.98 1.14 -7.14
C SER A 39 -19.71 1.00 -7.97
N ILE A 40 -19.90 0.84 -9.27
CA ILE A 40 -18.83 0.91 -10.28
C ILE A 40 -19.35 1.70 -11.49
N THR A 41 -18.55 2.66 -11.95
CA THR A 41 -18.79 3.41 -13.19
C THR A 41 -17.66 3.13 -14.15
N VAL A 42 -17.97 2.50 -15.28
CA VAL A 42 -17.00 2.14 -16.31
C VAL A 42 -17.00 3.19 -17.41
N GLY A 43 -15.81 3.70 -17.73
CA GLY A 43 -15.56 4.61 -18.85
C GLY A 43 -14.45 4.08 -19.76
N ASP A 44 -14.21 4.79 -20.86
CA ASP A 44 -13.20 4.38 -21.86
C ASP A 44 -11.77 4.55 -21.31
N ASP A 45 -11.52 5.63 -20.57
CA ASP A 45 -10.18 5.98 -20.08
C ASP A 45 -9.97 5.62 -18.60
N PHE A 46 -11.06 5.45 -17.85
CA PHE A 46 -11.00 5.17 -16.42
C PHE A 46 -12.25 4.44 -15.91
N THR A 47 -12.09 3.79 -14.77
CA THR A 47 -13.20 3.21 -13.99
C THR A 47 -13.20 3.82 -12.61
N VAL A 48 -14.37 4.21 -12.11
CA VAL A 48 -14.58 4.67 -10.75
C VAL A 48 -15.25 3.57 -9.95
N ILE A 49 -14.62 3.16 -8.84
CA ILE A 49 -15.18 2.21 -7.89
C ILE A 49 -15.44 2.97 -6.58
N ASN A 50 -16.67 2.86 -6.07
CA ASN A 50 -17.02 3.31 -4.75
C ASN A 50 -17.20 2.09 -3.84
N ALA A 51 -16.67 2.18 -2.63
CA ALA A 51 -16.73 1.10 -1.65
C ALA A 51 -16.91 1.64 -0.24
N GLU A 52 -17.36 0.77 0.65
CA GLU A 52 -17.44 1.05 2.08
C GLU A 52 -16.87 -0.10 2.90
N THR A 53 -16.42 0.22 4.11
CA THR A 53 -15.92 -0.75 5.09
C THR A 53 -16.09 -0.23 6.50
N LEU A 54 -15.94 -1.10 7.48
CA LEU A 54 -15.82 -0.73 8.88
C LEU A 54 -14.40 -1.03 9.35
N PHE A 55 -13.60 0.02 9.51
CA PHE A 55 -12.27 -0.08 10.09
C PHE A 55 -12.31 -0.10 11.61
N GLU A 56 -11.42 -0.85 12.25
CA GLU A 56 -11.29 -0.86 13.72
C GLU A 56 -10.86 0.51 14.25
N ILE A 57 -9.90 1.16 13.58
CA ILE A 57 -9.28 2.41 14.06
C ILE A 57 -9.87 3.68 13.44
N TYR A 58 -10.54 3.58 12.30
CA TYR A 58 -11.09 4.74 11.59
C TYR A 58 -12.62 4.77 11.54
N GLY A 59 -13.29 3.70 12.00
CA GLY A 59 -14.74 3.60 11.96
C GLY A 59 -15.29 3.30 10.56
N ARG A 60 -16.53 3.74 10.28
CA ARG A 60 -17.15 3.53 8.97
C ARG A 60 -16.56 4.43 7.93
N ALA A 61 -16.01 3.84 6.91
CA ALA A 61 -15.33 4.55 5.81
C ALA A 61 -16.05 4.38 4.48
N TYR A 62 -16.08 5.45 3.72
CA TYR A 62 -16.54 5.52 2.33
C TYR A 62 -15.37 5.94 1.46
N MET A 63 -15.17 5.21 0.37
CA MET A 63 -13.97 5.30 -0.45
C MET A 63 -14.31 5.40 -1.92
N THR A 64 -13.53 6.20 -2.65
CA THR A 64 -13.61 6.32 -4.10
C THR A 64 -12.23 6.02 -4.69
N PHE A 65 -12.17 5.08 -5.61
CA PHE A 65 -10.99 4.71 -6.38
C PHE A 65 -11.23 5.07 -7.85
N THR A 66 -10.34 5.89 -8.42
CA THR A 66 -10.38 6.24 -9.85
C THR A 66 -9.22 5.56 -10.54
N LEU A 67 -9.51 4.46 -11.25
CA LEU A 67 -8.55 3.59 -11.91
C LEU A 67 -8.34 4.05 -13.35
N SER A 68 -7.10 4.39 -13.73
CA SER A 68 -6.70 4.66 -15.11
C SER A 68 -6.09 3.40 -15.73
N TYR A 69 -6.33 3.16 -17.01
CA TYR A 69 -5.87 1.97 -17.70
C TYR A 69 -4.46 2.13 -18.27
N ASN A 70 -3.67 1.06 -18.21
CA ASN A 70 -2.49 0.89 -19.04
C ASN A 70 -2.89 0.49 -20.48
N ALA A 71 -1.91 0.40 -21.38
CA ALA A 71 -2.18 0.08 -22.78
C ALA A 71 -2.85 -1.31 -23.00
N GLU A 72 -2.64 -2.25 -22.07
CA GLU A 72 -3.19 -3.60 -22.15
C GLU A 72 -4.57 -3.70 -21.48
N GLY A 73 -5.01 -2.67 -20.76
CA GLY A 73 -6.32 -2.62 -20.09
C GLY A 73 -6.46 -3.57 -18.88
N ASN A 74 -5.36 -4.11 -18.36
CA ASN A 74 -5.34 -5.07 -17.25
C ASN A 74 -4.69 -4.55 -15.99
N GLY A 75 -4.32 -3.27 -15.96
CA GLY A 75 -3.67 -2.61 -14.83
C GLY A 75 -3.48 -1.12 -15.11
N GLY A 76 -2.81 -0.44 -14.21
CA GLY A 76 -2.50 0.97 -14.35
C GLY A 76 -2.26 1.64 -13.01
N THR A 77 -2.45 2.95 -12.99
CA THR A 77 -2.43 3.77 -11.77
C THR A 77 -3.84 4.09 -11.31
N TYR A 78 -3.96 4.51 -10.06
CA TYR A 78 -5.23 5.03 -9.56
C TYR A 78 -5.01 6.09 -8.48
N THR A 79 -6.05 6.90 -8.27
CA THR A 79 -6.17 7.81 -7.14
C THR A 79 -7.23 7.31 -6.17
N PHE A 80 -7.05 7.66 -4.91
CA PHE A 80 -7.92 7.30 -3.80
C PHE A 80 -8.32 8.54 -3.03
N GLU A 81 -9.59 8.60 -2.67
CA GLU A 81 -10.14 9.52 -1.68
C GLU A 81 -11.06 8.78 -0.72
N GLY A 82 -10.95 9.09 0.58
CA GLY A 82 -11.74 8.45 1.62
C GLY A 82 -12.17 9.40 2.72
N ARG A 83 -13.31 9.08 3.31
CA ARG A 83 -13.84 9.68 4.53
C ARG A 83 -14.25 8.58 5.48
N ALA A 84 -13.85 8.73 6.73
CA ALA A 84 -14.21 7.80 7.78
C ALA A 84 -14.87 8.55 8.95
N TYR A 85 -15.83 7.90 9.58
CA TYR A 85 -16.63 8.45 10.68
C TYR A 85 -16.51 7.49 11.86
N LEU A 86 -15.80 7.95 12.90
CA LEU A 86 -15.56 7.16 14.11
C LEU A 86 -16.76 7.22 15.04
N ASP A 87 -17.34 8.41 15.20
CA ASP A 87 -18.48 8.72 16.03
C ASP A 87 -19.22 9.95 15.49
N GLU A 88 -20.17 10.50 16.24
CA GLU A 88 -20.99 11.65 15.85
C GLU A 88 -20.19 12.96 15.67
N GLU A 89 -19.00 13.05 16.29
CA GLU A 89 -18.18 14.26 16.32
C GLU A 89 -16.84 14.11 15.58
N THR A 90 -16.40 12.86 15.36
CA THR A 90 -15.04 12.56 14.86
C THR A 90 -15.08 11.97 13.46
N ALA A 91 -14.47 12.68 12.53
CA ALA A 91 -14.25 12.21 11.17
C ALA A 91 -12.77 12.27 10.78
N ALA A 92 -12.34 11.33 9.96
CA ALA A 92 -11.02 11.32 9.34
C ALA A 92 -11.15 11.39 7.83
N SER A 93 -10.12 11.88 7.16
CA SER A 93 -10.02 11.86 5.70
C SER A 93 -8.64 11.39 5.28
N GLY A 94 -8.60 10.69 4.17
CA GLY A 94 -7.37 10.23 3.55
C GLY A 94 -7.45 10.39 2.04
N SER A 95 -6.30 10.62 1.45
CA SER A 95 -6.11 10.61 0.00
C SER A 95 -4.82 9.92 -0.35
N GLY A 96 -4.74 9.36 -1.53
CA GLY A 96 -3.57 8.64 -1.95
C GLY A 96 -3.56 8.33 -3.44
N ALA A 97 -2.51 7.64 -3.83
CA ALA A 97 -2.34 7.13 -5.17
C ALA A 97 -1.59 5.79 -5.13
N GLY A 98 -1.80 5.00 -6.14
CA GLY A 98 -1.19 3.69 -6.21
C GLY A 98 -1.24 3.08 -7.60
N VAL A 99 -0.99 1.77 -7.61
CA VAL A 99 -1.03 0.94 -8.81
C VAL A 99 -2.04 -0.19 -8.61
N TRP A 100 -2.66 -0.58 -9.69
CA TRP A 100 -3.59 -1.70 -9.70
C TRP A 100 -3.28 -2.66 -10.85
N ASN A 101 -3.66 -3.90 -10.66
CA ASN A 101 -3.65 -4.91 -11.71
C ASN A 101 -4.83 -5.86 -11.53
N ARG A 102 -5.26 -6.46 -12.64
CA ARG A 102 -6.37 -7.41 -12.67
C ARG A 102 -5.85 -8.79 -13.06
N ASP A 103 -6.25 -9.79 -12.29
CA ASP A 103 -6.10 -11.20 -12.61
C ASP A 103 -7.47 -11.88 -12.60
N GLY A 104 -7.91 -12.30 -13.77
CA GLY A 104 -9.28 -12.78 -13.96
C GLY A 104 -10.28 -11.68 -13.65
N THR A 105 -11.15 -11.91 -12.67
CA THR A 105 -12.14 -10.93 -12.18
C THR A 105 -11.67 -10.11 -11.00
N LYS A 106 -10.55 -10.48 -10.36
CA LYS A 106 -10.04 -9.81 -9.16
C LYS A 106 -9.10 -8.66 -9.50
N ILE A 107 -9.27 -7.58 -8.77
CA ILE A 107 -8.43 -6.38 -8.85
C ILE A 107 -7.59 -6.31 -7.57
N SER A 108 -6.27 -6.28 -7.72
CA SER A 108 -5.31 -6.06 -6.64
C SER A 108 -4.76 -4.64 -6.72
N MET A 109 -4.73 -3.95 -5.60
CA MET A 109 -4.42 -2.53 -5.52
C MET A 109 -3.43 -2.28 -4.37
N HIS A 110 -2.43 -1.43 -4.61
CA HIS A 110 -1.43 -1.05 -3.62
C HIS A 110 -1.28 0.46 -3.66
N GLN A 111 -1.41 1.13 -2.52
CA GLN A 111 -1.37 2.59 -2.44
C GLN A 111 -0.66 3.11 -1.21
N LEU A 112 -0.12 4.32 -1.32
CA LEU A 112 0.24 5.13 -0.17
C LEU A 112 -0.89 6.11 0.13
N VAL A 113 -1.33 6.14 1.37
CA VAL A 113 -2.40 7.01 1.85
C VAL A 113 -1.85 8.00 2.86
N ASN A 114 -2.10 9.28 2.61
CA ASN A 114 -1.88 10.33 3.57
C ASN A 114 -3.18 10.57 4.35
N VAL A 115 -3.16 10.25 5.63
CA VAL A 115 -4.29 10.51 6.53
C VAL A 115 -4.11 11.88 7.17
N LEU A 116 -5.17 12.65 7.22
CA LEU A 116 -5.15 13.96 7.88
C LEU A 116 -4.66 13.81 9.33
N GLY A 117 -3.63 14.56 9.70
CA GLY A 117 -2.92 14.42 10.98
C GLY A 117 -1.50 13.84 10.85
N GLY A 118 -1.03 13.59 9.62
CA GLY A 118 0.38 13.26 9.33
C GLY A 118 0.72 11.78 9.38
N THR A 119 -0.28 10.88 9.42
CA THR A 119 -0.07 9.44 9.32
C THR A 119 0.00 9.00 7.86
N ILE A 120 1.03 8.22 7.52
CA ILE A 120 1.16 7.60 6.19
C ILE A 120 0.93 6.10 6.34
N ASN A 121 0.02 5.58 5.53
CA ASN A 121 -0.25 4.16 5.43
C ASN A 121 0.17 3.61 4.06
N LEU A 122 0.59 2.35 4.06
CA LEU A 122 0.56 1.51 2.86
C LEU A 122 -0.70 0.64 2.97
N ASP A 123 -1.58 0.77 2.00
CA ASP A 123 -2.80 -0.04 1.94
C ASP A 123 -2.68 -1.08 0.83
N ILE A 124 -3.12 -2.30 1.13
CA ILE A 124 -3.24 -3.40 0.18
C ILE A 124 -4.72 -3.76 0.10
N ILE A 125 -5.28 -3.65 -1.11
CA ILE A 125 -6.72 -3.83 -1.32
C ILE A 125 -6.92 -4.89 -2.40
N THR A 126 -7.86 -5.78 -2.17
CA THR A 126 -8.35 -6.72 -3.19
C THR A 126 -9.83 -6.50 -3.38
N ILE A 127 -10.28 -6.33 -4.62
CA ILE A 127 -11.68 -6.18 -4.97
C ILE A 127 -12.10 -7.32 -5.91
N ASP A 128 -13.23 -7.92 -5.64
CA ASP A 128 -13.93 -8.86 -6.50
C ASP A 128 -15.22 -8.20 -7.05
N PRO A 129 -15.17 -7.57 -8.23
CA PRO A 129 -16.33 -6.90 -8.80
C PRO A 129 -17.49 -7.84 -9.10
N LEU A 130 -17.21 -9.12 -9.35
CA LEU A 130 -18.25 -10.13 -9.62
C LEU A 130 -19.16 -10.35 -8.39
N ASN A 131 -18.54 -10.42 -7.21
CA ASN A 131 -19.24 -10.65 -5.95
C ASN A 131 -19.50 -9.35 -5.17
N ARG A 132 -18.96 -8.22 -5.63
CA ARG A 132 -19.04 -6.90 -4.99
C ARG A 132 -18.42 -6.86 -3.59
N THR A 133 -17.42 -7.67 -3.37
CA THR A 133 -16.70 -7.79 -2.11
C THR A 133 -15.22 -7.50 -2.27
N GLY A 134 -14.52 -7.33 -1.17
CA GLY A 134 -13.08 -7.18 -1.15
C GLY A 134 -12.52 -7.22 0.26
N THR A 135 -11.22 -7.01 0.33
CA THR A 135 -10.48 -6.89 1.59
C THR A 135 -9.59 -5.66 1.57
N HIS A 136 -9.33 -5.08 2.73
CA HIS A 136 -8.50 -3.92 2.90
C HIS A 136 -7.57 -4.09 4.10
N ASP A 137 -6.29 -4.19 3.83
CA ASP A 137 -5.21 -4.26 4.81
C ASP A 137 -4.54 -2.89 4.93
N VAL A 138 -4.32 -2.42 6.15
CA VAL A 138 -3.72 -1.11 6.45
C VAL A 138 -2.45 -1.30 7.25
N TYR A 139 -1.33 -0.82 6.72
CA TYR A 139 -0.01 -0.89 7.35
C TYR A 139 0.53 0.50 7.65
N ALA A 140 1.19 0.66 8.80
CA ALA A 140 1.99 1.83 9.10
C ALA A 140 3.29 1.78 8.30
N VAL A 141 3.67 2.89 7.67
CA VAL A 141 5.00 3.08 7.08
C VAL A 141 5.88 3.72 8.15
N LYS A 142 6.99 3.03 8.50
CA LYS A 142 8.00 3.47 9.49
C LYS A 142 9.37 3.63 8.85
#